data_f5b5022933a6ddea43992c19dfadb9ba
#
_entry.id   f5b5022933a6ddea43992c19dfadb9ba
#
_cell.length_a   1.000
_cell.length_b   1.000
_cell.length_c   1.000
_cell.angle_alpha   90.00
_cell.angle_beta   90.00
_cell.angle_gamma   90.00
#
_symmetry.space_group_name_H-M   'P 1'
#
loop_
_entity.id
_entity.type
_entity.pdbx_description
1 polymer ?
#
loop_
_entity_poly.entity_id
_entity_poly.type
_entity_poly.pdbx_seq_one_letter_code
_entity_poly.pdbx_strand_id
1 'polypeptide(L)'
;YIIYGGDRMYYPVSALLIEFLILSVVESQDSYGYEISQTVKIVADIKESTLYPILKKLEKNGYLTTYSQEFQGRKRKYYSITDSGKEQLVYLNKEWISYRDTIDGIIEGRIRN
;
A
#
# COMPACT_ATOMS: atom_id res chain seq x y z
N TYR A 1 1.04 -16.51 10.27
CA TYR A 1 1.34 -15.10 10.45
C TYR A 1 0.67 -14.55 11.69
N ILE A 2 1.45 -14.16 12.66
CA ILE A 2 0.92 -13.75 13.96
C ILE A 2 0.99 -12.25 14.11
N ILE A 3 -0.14 -11.64 14.48
CA ILE A 3 -0.21 -10.23 14.80
C ILE A 3 -0.45 -10.10 16.29
N TYR A 4 0.43 -9.40 16.98
CA TYR A 4 0.31 -9.14 18.40
C TYR A 4 -0.38 -7.80 18.61
N GLY A 5 -1.41 -7.78 19.44
CA GLY A 5 -2.08 -6.54 19.76
C GLY A 5 -1.17 -5.64 20.57
N GLY A 6 -1.37 -4.34 20.45
CA GLY A 6 -0.83 -3.32 21.35
C GLY A 6 0.67 -3.07 21.32
N ASP A 7 1.46 -4.12 21.45
CA ASP A 7 2.91 -3.99 21.63
C ASP A 7 3.72 -4.33 20.39
N ARG A 8 3.07 -4.37 19.24
CA ARG A 8 3.78 -4.69 18.02
C ARG A 8 4.74 -3.57 17.64
N MET A 9 6.00 -3.96 17.37
CA MET A 9 6.97 -3.04 16.82
C MET A 9 6.81 -2.96 15.30
N TYR A 10 6.84 -1.74 14.77
CA TYR A 10 6.82 -1.52 13.34
C TYR A 10 8.17 -0.97 12.90
N TYR A 11 8.70 -1.53 11.81
CA TYR A 11 9.82 -0.89 11.15
C TYR A 11 9.32 0.36 10.44
N PRO A 12 10.10 1.43 10.41
CA PRO A 12 9.75 2.60 9.60
C PRO A 12 9.59 2.20 8.14
N VAL A 13 8.53 2.66 7.50
CA VAL A 13 8.28 2.37 6.09
C VAL A 13 8.25 3.68 5.31
N SER A 14 8.80 3.64 4.09
CA SER A 14 8.83 4.79 3.22
C SER A 14 7.46 5.03 2.59
N ALA A 15 7.24 6.27 2.13
CA ALA A 15 6.04 6.61 1.38
C ALA A 15 5.91 5.72 0.13
N LEU A 16 7.03 5.38 -0.50
CA LEU A 16 7.02 4.52 -1.69
C LEU A 16 6.46 3.13 -1.37
N LEU A 17 6.82 2.56 -0.23
CA LEU A 17 6.27 1.27 0.18
C LEU A 17 4.77 1.37 0.45
N ILE A 18 4.33 2.48 1.05
CA ILE A 18 2.91 2.71 1.28
C ILE A 18 2.16 2.77 -0.06
N GLU A 19 2.71 3.50 -1.05
CA GLU A 19 2.11 3.56 -2.39
C GLU A 19 1.99 2.17 -3.02
N PHE A 20 3.02 1.36 -2.90
CA PHE A 20 3.04 0.00 -3.39
C PHE A 20 1.95 -0.85 -2.73
N LEU A 21 1.82 -0.74 -1.41
CA LEU A 21 0.80 -1.48 -0.66
C LEU A 21 -0.61 -1.06 -1.06
N ILE A 22 -0.85 0.25 -1.21
CA ILE A 22 -2.15 0.76 -1.64
C ILE A 22 -2.52 0.22 -3.02
N LEU A 23 -1.60 0.30 -3.97
CA LEU A 23 -1.86 -0.19 -5.34
C LEU A 23 -2.12 -1.69 -5.33
N SER A 24 -1.41 -2.44 -4.49
CA SER A 24 -1.60 -3.89 -4.37
C SER A 24 -2.99 -4.24 -3.82
N VAL A 25 -3.45 -3.51 -2.80
CA VAL A 25 -4.77 -3.71 -2.23
C VAL A 25 -5.85 -3.44 -3.28
N VAL A 26 -5.74 -2.33 -3.98
CA VAL A 26 -6.76 -1.91 -4.95
C VAL A 26 -6.72 -2.78 -6.20
N GLU A 27 -5.56 -3.31 -6.56
CA GLU A 27 -5.43 -4.22 -7.70
C GLU A 27 -6.19 -5.51 -7.45
N SER A 28 -6.17 -6.02 -6.23
CA SER A 28 -6.89 -7.24 -5.90
C SER A 28 -8.41 -7.02 -5.90
N GLN A 29 -8.84 -5.82 -5.49
CA GLN A 29 -10.26 -5.49 -5.40
C GLN A 29 -10.42 -3.99 -5.16
N ASP A 30 -11.40 -3.37 -5.82
CA ASP A 30 -11.73 -1.97 -5.52
C ASP A 30 -12.02 -1.82 -4.04
N SER A 31 -11.51 -0.76 -3.44
CA SER A 31 -11.58 -0.56 -2.00
C SER A 31 -11.82 0.91 -1.66
N TYR A 32 -12.34 1.16 -0.48
CA TYR A 32 -12.52 2.51 0.02
C TYR A 32 -11.47 2.83 1.08
N GLY A 33 -11.31 4.13 1.36
CA GLY A 33 -10.17 4.60 2.16
C GLY A 33 -9.99 3.89 3.50
N TYR A 34 -11.08 3.70 4.24
CA TYR A 34 -10.99 3.03 5.54
C TYR A 34 -10.46 1.60 5.41
N GLU A 35 -10.99 0.85 4.44
CA GLU A 35 -10.57 -0.54 4.21
C GLU A 35 -9.09 -0.61 3.82
N ILE A 36 -8.67 0.30 2.94
CA ILE A 36 -7.26 0.40 2.55
C ILE A 36 -6.39 0.69 3.77
N SER A 37 -6.81 1.65 4.61
CA SER A 37 -6.03 2.01 5.78
C SER A 37 -5.90 0.86 6.77
N GLN A 38 -6.95 0.07 6.95
CA GLN A 38 -6.90 -1.07 7.87
C GLN A 38 -5.89 -2.13 7.40
N THR A 39 -5.79 -2.33 6.10
CA THR A 39 -4.82 -3.29 5.54
C THR A 39 -3.39 -2.76 5.67
N VAL A 40 -3.17 -1.49 5.33
CA VAL A 40 -1.83 -0.88 5.42
C VAL A 40 -1.35 -0.84 6.87
N LYS A 41 -2.25 -0.62 7.81
CA LYS A 41 -1.90 -0.59 9.24
C LYS A 41 -1.41 -1.92 9.79
N ILE A 42 -1.57 -3.00 9.06
CA ILE A 42 -1.01 -4.29 9.49
C ILE A 42 0.51 -4.22 9.55
N VAL A 43 1.15 -3.44 8.66
CA VAL A 43 2.60 -3.37 8.58
C VAL A 43 3.18 -1.99 8.85
N ALA A 44 2.35 -0.96 8.94
CA ALA A 44 2.82 0.42 9.08
C ALA A 44 2.03 1.15 10.16
N ASP A 45 2.76 1.85 11.03
CA ASP A 45 2.12 2.72 12.02
C ASP A 45 1.83 4.06 11.34
N ILE A 46 0.73 4.10 10.59
CA ILE A 46 0.37 5.25 9.78
C ILE A 46 -1.02 5.75 10.16
N LYS A 47 -1.18 7.06 10.23
CA LYS A 47 -2.47 7.69 10.50
C LYS A 47 -3.19 8.00 9.20
N GLU A 48 -4.52 8.09 9.26
CA GLU A 48 -5.32 8.48 8.11
C GLU A 48 -4.87 9.83 7.55
N SER A 49 -4.48 10.78 8.43
CA SER A 49 -4.00 12.09 7.99
C SER A 49 -2.75 12.01 7.11
N THR A 50 -1.99 10.92 7.21
CA THR A 50 -0.82 10.67 6.35
C THR A 50 -1.21 9.84 5.12
N LEU A 51 -2.12 8.89 5.29
CA LEU A 51 -2.54 7.99 4.23
C LEU A 51 -3.35 8.69 3.14
N TYR A 52 -4.32 9.53 3.51
CA TYR A 52 -5.21 10.17 2.53
C TYR A 52 -4.47 11.07 1.53
N PRO A 53 -3.45 11.85 1.93
CA PRO A 53 -2.64 12.58 0.94
C PRO A 53 -1.94 11.67 -0.06
N ILE A 54 -1.52 10.47 0.36
CA ILE A 54 -0.88 9.50 -0.54
C ILE A 54 -1.89 8.96 -1.54
N LEU A 55 -3.10 8.64 -1.09
CA LEU A 55 -4.19 8.23 -1.98
C LEU A 55 -4.48 9.30 -3.02
N LYS A 56 -4.55 10.56 -2.57
CA LYS A 56 -4.82 11.69 -3.46
C LYS A 56 -3.70 11.85 -4.50
N LYS A 57 -2.46 11.68 -4.08
CA LYS A 57 -1.31 11.73 -5.00
C LYS A 57 -1.41 10.65 -6.06
N LEU A 58 -1.75 9.43 -5.69
CA LEU A 58 -1.89 8.31 -6.63
C LEU A 58 -3.02 8.56 -7.62
N GLU A 59 -4.11 9.14 -7.15
CA GLU A 59 -5.22 9.54 -8.02
C GLU A 59 -4.78 10.63 -9.00
N LYS A 60 -4.09 11.64 -8.49
CA LYS A 60 -3.58 12.75 -9.30
C LYS A 60 -2.60 12.29 -10.37
N ASN A 61 -1.78 11.29 -10.04
CA ASN A 61 -0.81 10.72 -10.97
C ASN A 61 -1.44 9.76 -11.99
N GLY A 62 -2.74 9.53 -11.90
CA GLY A 62 -3.45 8.69 -12.84
C GLY A 62 -3.34 7.20 -12.57
N TYR A 63 -2.82 6.80 -11.41
CA TYR A 63 -2.71 5.38 -11.05
C TYR A 63 -3.98 4.82 -10.44
N LEU A 64 -4.77 5.68 -9.81
CA LEU A 64 -6.06 5.33 -9.25
C LEU A 64 -7.13 6.24 -9.83
N THR A 65 -8.33 5.70 -9.98
CA THR A 65 -9.53 6.48 -10.27
C THR A 65 -10.53 6.22 -9.16
N THR A 66 -11.55 7.06 -9.06
CA THR A 66 -12.51 6.96 -7.98
C THR A 66 -13.94 6.98 -8.52
N TYR A 67 -14.82 6.38 -7.77
CA TYR A 67 -16.26 6.44 -8.02
C TYR A 67 -16.97 6.35 -6.68
N SER A 68 -18.22 6.82 -6.66
CA SER A 68 -19.05 6.72 -5.46
C SER A 68 -20.01 5.57 -5.61
N GLN A 69 -20.21 4.84 -4.53
CA GLN A 69 -21.17 3.76 -4.48
C GLN A 69 -21.92 3.83 -3.15
N GLU A 70 -23.21 3.63 -3.20
CA GLU A 70 -24.04 3.66 -2.01
C GLU A 70 -23.89 2.33 -1.25
N PHE A 71 -23.74 2.42 0.06
CA PHE A 71 -23.68 1.27 0.94
C PHE A 71 -24.44 1.62 2.21
N GLN A 72 -25.49 0.88 2.51
CA GLN A 72 -26.34 1.08 3.69
C GLN A 72 -26.81 2.54 3.82
N GLY A 73 -27.26 3.14 2.72
CA GLY A 73 -27.78 4.49 2.70
C GLY A 73 -26.74 5.59 2.69
N ARG A 74 -25.45 5.26 2.65
CA ARG A 74 -24.36 6.22 2.62
C ARG A 74 -23.53 6.06 1.35
N LYS A 75 -23.07 7.18 0.82
CA LYS A 75 -22.15 7.16 -0.31
C LYS A 75 -20.74 6.91 0.19
N ARG A 76 -20.06 5.95 -0.43
CA ARG A 76 -18.65 5.67 -0.21
C ARG A 76 -17.85 5.99 -1.45
N LYS A 77 -16.69 6.58 -1.26
CA LYS A 77 -15.73 6.81 -2.34
C LYS A 77 -14.86 5.56 -2.47
N TYR A 78 -14.95 4.90 -3.60
CA TYR A 78 -14.14 3.72 -3.91
C TYR A 78 -12.99 4.11 -4.83
N TYR A 79 -11.88 3.41 -4.67
CA TYR A 79 -10.70 3.54 -5.51
C TYR A 79 -10.59 2.31 -6.38
N SER A 80 -10.24 2.53 -7.64
CA SER A 80 -10.02 1.47 -8.63
C SER A 80 -8.67 1.72 -9.30
N ILE A 81 -7.93 0.66 -9.61
CA ILE A 81 -6.64 0.81 -10.26
C ILE A 81 -6.83 1.01 -11.76
N THR A 82 -6.05 1.92 -12.33
CA THR A 82 -6.04 2.17 -13.78
C THR A 82 -5.03 1.26 -14.46
N ASP A 83 -5.05 1.22 -15.79
CA ASP A 83 -4.02 0.48 -16.55
C ASP A 83 -2.62 1.03 -16.23
N SER A 84 -2.50 2.35 -16.14
CA SER A 84 -1.25 3.01 -15.73
C SER A 84 -0.83 2.59 -14.32
N GLY A 85 -1.80 2.47 -13.40
CA GLY A 85 -1.56 1.98 -12.05
C GLY A 85 -1.07 0.55 -12.03
N LYS A 86 -1.60 -0.31 -12.89
CA LYS A 86 -1.15 -1.70 -12.99
C LYS A 86 0.30 -1.78 -13.49
N GLU A 87 0.67 -0.94 -14.44
CA GLU A 87 2.05 -0.86 -14.92
C GLU A 87 2.99 -0.39 -13.81
N GLN A 88 2.57 0.62 -13.06
CA GLN A 88 3.34 1.12 -11.91
C GLN A 88 3.49 0.03 -10.86
N LEU A 89 2.44 -0.74 -10.62
CA LEU A 89 2.48 -1.84 -9.66
C LEU A 89 3.49 -2.91 -10.06
N VAL A 90 3.55 -3.26 -11.34
CA VAL A 90 4.53 -4.24 -11.85
C VAL A 90 5.96 -3.73 -11.59
N TYR A 91 6.21 -2.46 -11.88
CA TYR A 91 7.52 -1.84 -11.64
C TYR A 91 7.87 -1.87 -10.14
N LEU A 92 6.96 -1.43 -9.29
CA LEU A 92 7.20 -1.39 -7.84
C LEU A 92 7.43 -2.80 -7.28
N ASN A 93 6.73 -3.80 -7.80
CA ASN A 93 6.91 -5.18 -7.36
C ASN A 93 8.31 -5.70 -7.69
N LYS A 94 8.82 -5.40 -8.89
CA LYS A 94 10.17 -5.79 -9.27
C LYS A 94 11.20 -5.13 -8.36
N GLU A 95 11.03 -3.84 -8.09
CA GLU A 95 11.93 -3.10 -7.20
C GLU A 95 11.87 -3.63 -5.77
N TRP A 96 10.67 -3.98 -5.31
CA TRP A 96 10.50 -4.56 -3.98
C TRP A 96 11.23 -5.88 -3.83
N ILE A 97 11.07 -6.78 -4.81
CA ILE A 97 11.72 -8.09 -4.78
C ILE A 97 13.24 -7.94 -4.71
N SER A 98 13.79 -7.06 -5.53
CA SER A 98 15.24 -6.80 -5.56
C SER A 98 15.72 -6.23 -4.22
N TYR A 99 15.00 -5.26 -3.66
CA TYR A 99 15.32 -4.64 -2.39
C TYR A 99 15.25 -5.65 -1.24
N ARG A 100 14.16 -6.40 -1.18
CA ARG A 100 13.93 -7.43 -0.16
C ARG A 100 15.03 -8.49 -0.21
N ASP A 101 15.36 -8.98 -1.40
CA ASP A 101 16.35 -10.04 -1.56
C ASP A 101 17.74 -9.53 -1.17
N THR A 102 18.05 -8.28 -1.44
CA THR A 102 19.32 -7.67 -1.05
C THR A 102 19.42 -7.57 0.47
N ILE A 103 18.34 -7.10 1.12
CA ILE A 103 18.30 -7.01 2.58
C ILE A 103 18.47 -8.40 3.20
N ASP A 104 17.70 -9.37 2.73
CA ASP A 104 17.78 -10.74 3.23
C ASP A 104 19.19 -11.31 3.03
N GLY A 105 19.81 -11.04 1.88
CA GLY A 105 21.16 -11.47 1.61
C GLY A 105 22.18 -10.92 2.57
N ILE A 106 22.04 -9.65 2.95
CA ILE A 106 22.94 -9.03 3.94
C ILE A 106 22.71 -9.63 5.32
N ILE A 107 21.45 -9.76 5.73
CA ILE A 107 21.08 -10.31 7.04
C ILE A 107 21.58 -11.75 7.18
N GLU A 108 21.46 -12.54 6.13
CA GLU A 108 21.86 -13.94 6.11
C GLU A 108 23.36 -14.15 5.86
N GLY A 109 24.11 -13.07 5.63
CA GLY A 109 25.54 -13.17 5.40
C GLY A 109 25.93 -13.62 3.99
N ARG A 110 24.99 -13.67 3.05
CA ARG A 110 25.28 -14.08 1.66
C ARG A 110 25.83 -12.92 0.83
N ILE A 111 25.54 -11.68 1.20
CA ILE A 111 26.00 -10.48 0.51
C ILE A 111 26.89 -9.68 1.45
N ARG A 112 28.11 -9.36 0.99
CA ARG A 112 29.10 -8.61 1.74
C ARG A 112 29.90 -7.70 0.82
N ASN A 113 30.44 -6.64 1.40
CA ASN A 113 31.42 -5.81 0.72
C ASN A 113 32.71 -6.57 0.51
#